data_d7ce68015fa1ed7cc052624bd4ceea49
#
_entry.id   d7ce68015fa1ed7cc052624bd4ceea49
#
_cell.length_a   1.000
_cell.length_b   1.000
_cell.length_c   1.000
_cell.angle_alpha   90.00
_cell.angle_beta   90.00
_cell.angle_gamma   90.00
#
_symmetry.space_group_name_H-M   'P 1'
#
loop_
_entity.id
_entity.type
_entity.pdbx_description
1 polymer ?
#
loop_
_entity_poly.entity_id
_entity_poly.type
_entity_poly.pdbx_seq_one_letter_code
_entity_poly.pdbx_strand_id
1 'polypeptide(L)'
;MTTTTPRTTIPGEPDPWSPPPRPALAPLRRHPGRVAAATLCLILGGGLLGGAVVTTWAEHRAAQRPLPADAAHRKAGSLWRSAPVDSLLPPVLTGPSAGPGGADRTWTRIALAPDADCPAALAADWQALLAPTGCTRVLRATYTDATRSSLIAVGMVFTPADGPTMKTLDGRLTAPPAYGFDDTQRAAWAASVRTEAPVVVYAVSAFADGRTQDAPRPAEDLVKKDATGAAAQAGLGHDAKALAARLGDGLATLAAPSATDATARATPAPKAAR
;
A
#
# COMPACT_ATOMS: atom_id res chain seq x y z
N MET A 1 97.82 14.70 -47.70
CA MET A 1 96.95 15.28 -48.79
C MET A 1 95.50 14.96 -48.38
N THR A 2 94.82 15.95 -47.76
CA THR A 2 93.43 15.84 -47.30
C THR A 2 92.58 16.73 -48.19
N THR A 3 91.73 16.15 -48.99
CA THR A 3 90.82 16.83 -49.94
C THR A 3 89.49 17.12 -49.16
N THR A 4 89.27 18.41 -48.89
CA THR A 4 87.98 18.84 -48.33
C THR A 4 87.01 19.16 -49.43
N THR A 5 85.89 18.45 -49.49
CA THR A 5 84.80 18.73 -50.40
C THR A 5 83.86 19.78 -49.79
N PRO A 6 83.48 20.84 -50.48
CA PRO A 6 82.54 21.83 -49.96
C PRO A 6 81.11 21.30 -50.01
N ARG A 7 80.40 21.43 -48.90
CA ARG A 7 78.96 21.08 -48.74
C ARG A 7 78.12 22.18 -49.31
N THR A 8 77.42 21.90 -50.38
CA THR A 8 76.42 22.82 -50.92
C THR A 8 75.15 22.80 -50.04
N THR A 9 74.87 23.92 -49.40
CA THR A 9 73.61 24.13 -48.66
C THR A 9 72.51 24.45 -49.63
N ILE A 10 71.48 23.61 -49.71
CA ILE A 10 70.24 23.89 -50.43
C ILE A 10 69.35 24.70 -49.50
N PRO A 11 68.91 25.90 -49.90
CA PRO A 11 67.98 26.68 -49.10
C PRO A 11 66.55 26.16 -49.31
N GLY A 12 65.86 25.75 -48.24
CA GLY A 12 64.41 25.62 -48.28
C GLY A 12 63.78 24.33 -47.85
N GLU A 13 64.49 23.39 -47.18
CA GLU A 13 63.85 22.22 -46.64
C GLU A 13 63.32 22.52 -45.24
N PRO A 14 62.01 22.44 -45.00
CA PRO A 14 61.46 22.69 -43.67
C PRO A 14 61.83 21.55 -42.74
N ASP A 15 62.27 21.90 -41.53
CA ASP A 15 62.65 21.00 -40.44
C ASP A 15 61.45 20.11 -40.06
N PRO A 16 61.55 18.77 -40.17
CA PRO A 16 60.46 17.85 -39.89
C PRO A 16 60.02 17.83 -38.39
N TRP A 17 60.72 18.54 -37.57
CA TRP A 17 60.44 18.66 -36.11
C TRP A 17 59.86 20.00 -35.69
N SER A 18 59.56 20.90 -36.60
CA SER A 18 58.92 22.16 -36.27
C SER A 18 57.44 21.94 -35.91
N PRO A 19 57.00 22.29 -34.68
CA PRO A 19 55.62 22.16 -34.34
C PRO A 19 54.75 23.06 -35.22
N PRO A 20 53.54 22.57 -35.62
CA PRO A 20 52.68 23.36 -36.47
C PRO A 20 52.32 24.69 -35.79
N PRO A 21 52.16 25.77 -36.58
CA PRO A 21 51.83 27.07 -36.03
C PRO A 21 50.51 26.97 -35.28
N ARG A 22 50.49 27.40 -34.03
CA ARG A 22 49.25 27.47 -33.23
C ARG A 22 48.27 28.38 -34.00
N PRO A 23 47.01 27.91 -34.21
CA PRO A 23 46.00 28.76 -34.79
C PRO A 23 45.85 30.01 -33.88
N ALA A 24 46.06 31.16 -34.44
CA ALA A 24 45.80 32.43 -33.77
C ALA A 24 44.30 32.46 -33.46
N LEU A 25 43.95 32.41 -32.15
CA LEU A 25 42.57 32.60 -31.73
C LEU A 25 42.13 33.99 -32.17
N ALA A 26 41.37 34.07 -33.22
CA ALA A 26 40.75 35.32 -33.66
C ALA A 26 39.93 35.90 -32.51
N PRO A 27 40.05 37.17 -32.21
CA PRO A 27 39.27 37.78 -31.12
C PRO A 27 37.80 37.63 -31.43
N LEU A 28 37.06 36.91 -30.57
CA LEU A 28 35.62 36.75 -30.62
C LEU A 28 34.96 38.11 -30.62
N ARG A 29 34.60 38.62 -31.80
CA ARG A 29 33.81 39.86 -31.94
C ARG A 29 32.50 39.64 -31.22
N ARG A 30 32.40 40.13 -30.00
CA ARG A 30 31.17 40.11 -29.22
C ARG A 30 30.14 41.00 -29.91
N HIS A 31 29.20 40.38 -30.62
CA HIS A 31 28.05 41.09 -31.18
C HIS A 31 27.07 41.31 -30.01
N PRO A 32 26.80 42.54 -29.56
CA PRO A 32 25.97 42.83 -28.40
C PRO A 32 24.56 42.21 -28.53
N GLY A 33 24.00 42.11 -29.73
CA GLY A 33 22.72 41.48 -29.98
C GLY A 33 22.70 39.95 -29.76
N ARG A 34 23.84 39.25 -30.01
CA ARG A 34 23.91 37.79 -29.76
C ARG A 34 24.04 37.48 -28.26
N VAL A 35 24.72 38.34 -27.50
CA VAL A 35 24.80 38.21 -26.04
C VAL A 35 23.43 38.47 -25.40
N ALA A 36 22.73 39.51 -25.86
CA ALA A 36 21.38 39.80 -25.38
C ALA A 36 20.37 38.68 -25.69
N ALA A 37 20.43 38.09 -26.90
CA ALA A 37 19.61 36.96 -27.25
C ALA A 37 19.93 35.70 -26.42
N ALA A 38 21.21 35.40 -26.18
CA ALA A 38 21.62 34.26 -25.38
C ALA A 38 21.21 34.40 -23.90
N THR A 39 21.31 35.61 -23.32
CA THR A 39 20.85 35.86 -21.96
C THR A 39 19.31 35.75 -21.85
N LEU A 40 18.57 36.24 -22.82
CA LEU A 40 17.13 36.11 -22.84
C LEU A 40 16.68 34.62 -22.94
N CYS A 41 17.34 33.84 -23.80
CA CYS A 41 17.10 32.39 -23.91
C CYS A 41 17.45 31.63 -22.60
N LEU A 42 18.51 32.01 -21.92
CA LEU A 42 18.90 31.44 -20.61
C LEU A 42 17.89 31.76 -19.52
N ILE A 43 17.38 32.99 -19.48
CA ILE A 43 16.35 33.40 -18.50
C ILE A 43 15.03 32.69 -18.77
N LEU A 44 14.57 32.67 -20.02
CA LEU A 44 13.33 31.99 -20.40
C LEU A 44 13.44 30.48 -20.27
N GLY A 45 14.53 29.87 -20.73
CA GLY A 45 14.77 28.43 -20.63
C GLY A 45 14.98 27.98 -19.19
N GLY A 46 15.76 28.73 -18.41
CA GLY A 46 15.98 28.47 -16.98
C GLY A 46 14.70 28.65 -16.15
N GLY A 47 13.89 29.66 -16.50
CA GLY A 47 12.59 29.88 -15.86
C GLY A 47 11.59 28.77 -16.14
N LEU A 48 11.52 28.26 -17.38
CA LEU A 48 10.67 27.13 -17.74
C LEU A 48 11.12 25.82 -17.06
N LEU A 49 12.42 25.53 -17.06
CA LEU A 49 12.97 24.34 -16.40
C LEU A 49 12.82 24.44 -14.86
N GLY A 50 13.12 25.59 -14.28
CA GLY A 50 12.93 25.85 -12.86
C GLY A 50 11.47 25.75 -12.45
N GLY A 51 10.56 26.31 -13.25
CA GLY A 51 9.11 26.20 -13.05
C GLY A 51 8.63 24.74 -13.08
N ALA A 52 9.07 23.95 -14.07
CA ALA A 52 8.72 22.54 -14.20
C ALA A 52 9.21 21.71 -12.98
N VAL A 53 10.46 21.94 -12.52
CA VAL A 53 10.99 21.25 -11.36
C VAL A 53 10.24 21.64 -10.08
N VAL A 54 9.91 22.90 -9.88
CA VAL A 54 9.15 23.36 -8.71
C VAL A 54 7.73 22.81 -8.72
N THR A 55 7.05 22.78 -9.88
CA THR A 55 5.69 22.22 -9.98
C THR A 55 5.68 20.72 -9.73
N THR A 56 6.59 19.95 -10.36
CA THR A 56 6.68 18.49 -10.13
C THR A 56 7.03 18.17 -8.67
N TRP A 57 7.89 18.96 -8.06
CA TRP A 57 8.25 18.78 -6.64
C TRP A 57 7.11 19.16 -5.68
N ALA A 58 6.38 20.23 -5.99
CA ALA A 58 5.19 20.63 -5.25
C ALA A 58 4.06 19.59 -5.38
N GLU A 59 3.85 19.04 -6.58
CA GLU A 59 2.90 17.96 -6.83
C GLU A 59 3.31 16.68 -6.10
N HIS A 60 4.59 16.32 -6.12
CA HIS A 60 5.09 15.16 -5.38
C HIS A 60 4.91 15.32 -3.87
N ARG A 61 5.20 16.49 -3.33
CA ARG A 61 4.93 16.80 -1.91
C ARG A 61 3.43 16.84 -1.58
N ALA A 62 2.60 17.34 -2.48
CA ALA A 62 1.16 17.34 -2.29
C ALA A 62 0.59 15.90 -2.31
N ALA A 63 1.15 15.02 -3.16
CA ALA A 63 0.81 13.61 -3.20
C ALA A 63 1.19 12.85 -1.91
N GLN A 64 2.26 13.28 -1.25
CA GLN A 64 2.72 12.69 0.01
C GLN A 64 2.02 13.27 1.25
N ARG A 65 1.22 14.34 1.11
CA ARG A 65 0.46 14.86 2.24
C ARG A 65 -0.64 13.88 2.63
N PRO A 66 -0.72 13.46 3.89
CA PRO A 66 -1.81 12.62 4.37
C PRO A 66 -3.16 13.25 4.02
N LEU A 67 -4.12 12.40 3.65
CA LEU A 67 -5.50 12.85 3.53
C LEU A 67 -5.97 13.42 4.87
N PRO A 68 -6.80 14.48 4.90
CA PRO A 68 -7.54 14.81 6.11
C PRO A 68 -8.24 13.57 6.65
N ALA A 69 -8.27 13.39 7.96
CA ALA A 69 -8.81 12.19 8.61
C ALA A 69 -10.17 11.77 8.07
N ASP A 70 -11.09 12.74 7.92
CA ASP A 70 -12.43 12.50 7.38
C ASP A 70 -12.42 12.02 5.91
N ALA A 71 -11.49 12.50 5.10
CA ALA A 71 -11.37 12.08 3.71
C ALA A 71 -10.77 10.67 3.61
N ALA A 72 -9.80 10.35 4.44
CA ALA A 72 -9.23 9.01 4.56
C ALA A 72 -10.30 8.01 5.05
N HIS A 73 -11.06 8.40 6.06
CA HIS A 73 -12.15 7.61 6.61
C HIS A 73 -13.24 7.30 5.56
N ARG A 74 -13.72 8.31 4.83
CA ARG A 74 -14.68 8.09 3.73
C ARG A 74 -14.11 7.25 2.60
N LYS A 75 -12.84 7.45 2.23
CA LYS A 75 -12.16 6.64 1.21
C LYS A 75 -12.12 5.17 1.65
N ALA A 76 -11.73 4.90 2.88
CA ALA A 76 -11.69 3.54 3.43
C ALA A 76 -13.07 2.87 3.40
N GLY A 77 -14.14 3.59 3.76
CA GLY A 77 -15.52 3.08 3.71
C GLY A 77 -16.02 2.76 2.30
N SER A 78 -15.39 3.31 1.25
CA SER A 78 -15.74 3.07 -0.16
C SER A 78 -14.81 2.07 -0.87
N LEU A 79 -13.77 1.58 -0.23
CA LEU A 79 -12.77 0.69 -0.84
C LEU A 79 -13.38 -0.58 -1.44
N TRP A 80 -14.44 -1.12 -0.87
CA TRP A 80 -15.13 -2.28 -1.42
C TRP A 80 -15.68 -2.08 -2.84
N ARG A 81 -15.88 -0.82 -3.28
CA ARG A 81 -16.31 -0.46 -4.65
C ARG A 81 -15.16 -0.14 -5.57
N SER A 82 -14.08 0.42 -5.03
CA SER A 82 -13.02 1.07 -5.81
C SER A 82 -11.73 0.26 -5.88
N ALA A 83 -11.49 -0.62 -4.90
CA ALA A 83 -10.29 -1.44 -4.88
C ALA A 83 -10.57 -2.85 -5.45
N PRO A 84 -9.63 -3.43 -6.21
CA PRO A 84 -9.72 -4.84 -6.58
C PRO A 84 -9.84 -5.73 -5.34
N VAL A 85 -10.65 -6.76 -5.40
CA VAL A 85 -10.86 -7.70 -4.28
C VAL A 85 -9.55 -8.35 -3.83
N ASP A 86 -8.63 -8.62 -4.74
CA ASP A 86 -7.32 -9.21 -4.45
C ASP A 86 -6.38 -8.23 -3.71
N SER A 87 -6.69 -6.94 -3.72
CA SER A 87 -5.99 -5.95 -2.88
C SER A 87 -6.54 -5.90 -1.46
N LEU A 88 -7.84 -6.17 -1.28
CA LEU A 88 -8.51 -6.19 0.02
C LEU A 88 -8.33 -7.55 0.72
N LEU A 89 -8.48 -8.62 -0.04
CA LEU A 89 -8.36 -10.01 0.39
C LEU A 89 -7.31 -10.72 -0.48
N PRO A 90 -6.00 -10.50 -0.27
CA PRO A 90 -4.95 -11.02 -1.13
C PRO A 90 -4.98 -12.55 -1.26
N PRO A 91 -4.63 -13.13 -2.43
CA PRO A 91 -4.56 -14.57 -2.62
C PRO A 91 -3.59 -15.28 -1.68
N VAL A 92 -2.51 -14.61 -1.31
CA VAL A 92 -1.51 -15.10 -0.35
C VAL A 92 -1.19 -14.00 0.64
N LEU A 93 -1.14 -14.35 1.91
CA LEU A 93 -0.72 -13.48 3.00
C LEU A 93 0.43 -14.11 3.76
N THR A 94 1.44 -13.30 4.08
CA THR A 94 2.58 -13.70 4.92
C THR A 94 2.52 -13.01 6.27
N GLY A 95 2.84 -13.73 7.30
CA GLY A 95 2.91 -13.24 8.68
C GLY A 95 4.26 -13.56 9.30
N PRO A 96 5.29 -12.72 9.10
CA PRO A 96 6.56 -12.88 9.82
C PRO A 96 6.29 -12.89 11.33
N SER A 97 6.87 -13.85 12.02
CA SER A 97 6.73 -14.04 13.48
C SER A 97 5.28 -14.12 13.99
N ALA A 98 4.33 -14.50 13.13
CA ALA A 98 2.90 -14.51 13.48
C ALA A 98 2.43 -15.80 14.17
N GLY A 99 3.22 -16.86 14.10
CA GLY A 99 2.88 -18.16 14.69
C GLY A 99 3.37 -18.35 16.13
N PRO A 100 3.04 -19.49 16.74
CA PRO A 100 3.56 -19.87 18.04
C PRO A 100 5.08 -19.81 18.08
N GLY A 101 5.62 -19.27 19.17
CA GLY A 101 7.08 -19.13 19.35
C GLY A 101 7.75 -18.16 18.38
N GLY A 102 6.98 -17.32 17.66
CA GLY A 102 7.52 -16.39 16.66
C GLY A 102 7.80 -17.04 15.30
N ALA A 103 7.19 -18.19 15.00
CA ALA A 103 7.31 -18.83 13.71
C ALA A 103 6.62 -17.99 12.61
N ASP A 104 7.21 -17.97 11.42
CA ASP A 104 6.58 -17.35 10.26
C ASP A 104 5.35 -18.15 9.82
N ARG A 105 4.36 -17.44 9.32
CA ARG A 105 3.13 -18.02 8.79
C ARG A 105 2.91 -17.57 7.35
N THR A 106 2.28 -18.44 6.58
CA THR A 106 1.78 -18.13 5.24
C THR A 106 0.38 -18.72 5.10
N TRP A 107 -0.54 -17.91 4.59
CA TRP A 107 -1.91 -18.35 4.35
C TRP A 107 -2.28 -18.13 2.90
N THR A 108 -2.97 -19.11 2.33
CA THR A 108 -3.48 -19.07 0.95
C THR A 108 -4.98 -18.98 0.97
N ARG A 109 -5.55 -18.05 0.21
CA ARG A 109 -7.00 -17.94 0.04
C ARG A 109 -7.49 -19.11 -0.82
N ILE A 110 -8.41 -19.89 -0.28
CA ILE A 110 -9.00 -21.05 -0.96
C ILE A 110 -10.45 -20.83 -1.42
N ALA A 111 -11.13 -19.86 -0.84
CA ALA A 111 -12.47 -19.47 -1.26
C ALA A 111 -12.69 -17.97 -1.11
N LEU A 112 -13.49 -17.40 -1.99
CA LEU A 112 -14.00 -16.04 -1.94
C LEU A 112 -15.51 -16.10 -1.96
N ALA A 113 -16.15 -15.49 -0.96
CA ALA A 113 -17.62 -15.42 -0.93
C ALA A 113 -18.13 -14.48 -2.03
N PRO A 114 -19.32 -14.75 -2.58
CA PRO A 114 -20.03 -13.74 -3.34
C PRO A 114 -20.19 -12.45 -2.52
N ASP A 115 -20.15 -11.32 -3.20
CA ASP A 115 -20.40 -10.02 -2.60
C ASP A 115 -21.81 -9.98 -2.00
N ALA A 116 -21.93 -9.54 -0.75
CA ALA A 116 -23.20 -9.62 -0.03
C ALA A 116 -23.44 -8.35 0.82
N ASP A 117 -24.70 -8.00 0.97
CA ASP A 117 -25.15 -7.05 1.96
C ASP A 117 -25.08 -7.66 3.38
N CYS A 118 -25.28 -6.81 4.39
CA CYS A 118 -25.11 -7.22 5.77
C CYS A 118 -26.15 -8.26 6.24
N PRO A 119 -27.45 -8.16 5.89
CA PRO A 119 -28.44 -9.17 6.25
C PRO A 119 -28.13 -10.56 5.68
N ALA A 120 -27.58 -10.64 4.47
CA ALA A 120 -27.25 -11.93 3.85
C ALA A 120 -25.91 -12.51 4.35
N ALA A 121 -25.02 -11.67 4.88
CA ALA A 121 -23.67 -12.07 5.25
C ALA A 121 -23.46 -12.30 6.75
N LEU A 122 -24.29 -11.73 7.61
CA LEU A 122 -24.12 -11.69 9.06
C LEU A 122 -25.24 -12.39 9.80
N ALA A 123 -24.92 -13.07 10.89
CA ALA A 123 -25.90 -13.59 11.82
C ALA A 123 -26.66 -12.48 12.55
N ALA A 124 -27.83 -12.78 13.09
CA ALA A 124 -28.75 -11.79 13.67
C ALA A 124 -28.15 -10.98 14.82
N ASP A 125 -27.29 -11.59 15.64
CA ASP A 125 -26.59 -10.95 16.74
C ASP A 125 -25.59 -9.89 16.22
N TRP A 126 -24.84 -10.20 15.16
CA TRP A 126 -23.93 -9.26 14.50
C TRP A 126 -24.69 -8.15 13.76
N GLN A 127 -25.85 -8.47 13.14
CA GLN A 127 -26.72 -7.45 12.53
C GLN A 127 -27.21 -6.46 13.57
N ALA A 128 -27.68 -6.93 14.73
CA ALA A 128 -28.13 -6.07 15.83
C ALA A 128 -27.00 -5.23 16.40
N LEU A 129 -25.80 -5.82 16.58
CA LEU A 129 -24.61 -5.11 17.04
C LEU A 129 -24.19 -3.98 16.11
N LEU A 130 -24.22 -4.21 14.82
CA LEU A 130 -23.80 -3.26 13.77
C LEU A 130 -24.90 -2.31 13.31
N ALA A 131 -26.14 -2.49 13.74
CA ALA A 131 -27.27 -1.64 13.33
C ALA A 131 -27.00 -0.12 13.49
N PRO A 132 -26.38 0.36 14.59
CA PRO A 132 -26.08 1.79 14.75
C PRO A 132 -25.06 2.33 13.73
N THR A 133 -24.25 1.47 13.13
CA THR A 133 -23.20 1.87 12.18
C THR A 133 -23.70 1.95 10.74
N GLY A 134 -24.89 1.45 10.45
CA GLY A 134 -25.45 1.44 9.10
C GLY A 134 -24.65 0.57 8.14
N CYS A 135 -24.30 -0.66 8.57
CA CYS A 135 -23.53 -1.61 7.76
C CYS A 135 -24.02 -1.66 6.30
N THR A 136 -23.10 -1.56 5.32
CA THR A 136 -23.43 -1.49 3.88
C THR A 136 -23.02 -2.73 3.10
N ARG A 137 -21.87 -3.33 3.45
CA ARG A 137 -21.30 -4.42 2.67
C ARG A 137 -20.39 -5.29 3.52
N VAL A 138 -20.37 -6.60 3.23
CA VAL A 138 -19.44 -7.54 3.85
C VAL A 138 -18.69 -8.31 2.77
N LEU A 139 -17.37 -8.19 2.77
CA LEU A 139 -16.49 -9.04 1.96
C LEU A 139 -15.99 -10.19 2.84
N ARG A 140 -16.02 -11.43 2.32
CA ARG A 140 -15.65 -12.63 3.05
C ARG A 140 -14.78 -13.56 2.21
N ALA A 141 -13.83 -14.22 2.86
CA ALA A 141 -13.00 -15.24 2.23
C ALA A 141 -12.62 -16.32 3.25
N THR A 142 -12.15 -17.44 2.74
CA THR A 142 -11.55 -18.51 3.55
C THR A 142 -10.12 -18.70 3.12
N TYR A 143 -9.24 -18.77 4.09
CA TYR A 143 -7.82 -19.06 3.95
C TYR A 143 -7.49 -20.41 4.58
N THR A 144 -6.37 -20.98 4.18
CA THR A 144 -5.76 -22.13 4.85
C THR A 144 -4.28 -21.85 5.11
N ASP A 145 -3.72 -22.45 6.14
CA ASP A 145 -2.28 -22.40 6.41
C ASP A 145 -1.47 -23.23 5.40
N ALA A 146 -0.15 -23.11 5.43
CA ALA A 146 0.74 -23.82 4.50
C ALA A 146 0.62 -25.34 4.60
N THR A 147 0.28 -25.87 5.77
CA THR A 147 0.10 -27.32 6.02
C THR A 147 -1.30 -27.82 5.73
N ARG A 148 -2.24 -26.90 5.43
CA ARG A 148 -3.66 -27.17 5.24
C ARG A 148 -4.31 -27.84 6.46
N SER A 149 -3.80 -27.54 7.63
CA SER A 149 -4.32 -28.06 8.91
C SER A 149 -5.36 -27.14 9.56
N SER A 150 -5.42 -25.89 9.14
CA SER A 150 -6.38 -24.89 9.61
C SER A 150 -7.15 -24.25 8.48
N LEU A 151 -8.40 -23.89 8.74
CA LEU A 151 -9.24 -23.01 7.94
C LEU A 151 -9.44 -21.69 8.68
N ILE A 152 -9.34 -20.58 7.97
CA ILE A 152 -9.53 -19.27 8.57
C ILE A 152 -10.52 -18.47 7.71
N ALA A 153 -11.76 -18.34 8.21
CA ALA A 153 -12.74 -17.43 7.65
C ALA A 153 -12.41 -16.00 8.04
N VAL A 154 -12.39 -15.10 7.07
CA VAL A 154 -12.16 -13.67 7.30
C VAL A 154 -13.30 -12.84 6.76
N GLY A 155 -13.52 -11.68 7.36
CA GLY A 155 -14.50 -10.73 6.86
C GLY A 155 -14.11 -9.29 7.11
N MET A 156 -14.55 -8.44 6.19
CA MET A 156 -14.48 -6.99 6.27
C MET A 156 -15.87 -6.41 6.17
N VAL A 157 -16.35 -5.78 7.24
CA VAL A 157 -17.68 -5.16 7.32
C VAL A 157 -17.51 -3.67 7.11
N PHE A 158 -18.00 -3.17 5.99
CA PHE A 158 -17.93 -1.76 5.61
C PHE A 158 -19.16 -1.01 6.09
N THR A 159 -18.96 0.15 6.69
CA THR A 159 -20.03 1.02 7.19
C THR A 159 -19.81 2.46 6.74
N PRO A 160 -20.83 3.32 6.69
CA PRO A 160 -20.66 4.74 6.49
C PRO A 160 -20.46 5.53 7.81
N ALA A 161 -20.40 4.83 8.96
CA ALA A 161 -20.36 5.46 10.27
C ALA A 161 -19.10 6.32 10.47
N ASP A 162 -19.20 7.33 11.29
CA ASP A 162 -18.05 8.13 11.71
C ASP A 162 -17.22 7.43 12.80
N GLY A 163 -16.03 7.97 13.08
CA GLY A 163 -15.11 7.40 14.07
C GLY A 163 -15.71 7.24 15.47
N PRO A 164 -16.41 8.24 16.02
CA PRO A 164 -17.11 8.09 17.30
C PRO A 164 -18.12 6.96 17.32
N THR A 165 -18.95 6.82 16.30
CA THR A 165 -19.92 5.72 16.18
C THR A 165 -19.22 4.37 16.07
N MET A 166 -18.16 4.26 15.26
CA MET A 166 -17.35 3.03 15.17
C MET A 166 -16.77 2.65 16.53
N LYS A 167 -16.28 3.62 17.29
CA LYS A 167 -15.70 3.40 18.61
C LYS A 167 -16.70 2.79 19.62
N THR A 168 -17.99 2.96 19.44
CA THR A 168 -19.00 2.35 20.31
C THR A 168 -19.03 0.82 20.23
N LEU A 169 -18.40 0.25 19.19
CA LEU A 169 -18.27 -1.19 19.02
C LEU A 169 -17.09 -1.79 19.79
N ASP A 170 -16.17 -0.97 20.29
CA ASP A 170 -14.99 -1.44 21.01
C ASP A 170 -15.39 -2.25 22.25
N GLY A 171 -14.81 -3.44 22.39
CA GLY A 171 -15.07 -4.35 23.49
C GLY A 171 -16.45 -5.03 23.46
N ARG A 172 -17.27 -4.76 22.42
CA ARG A 172 -18.62 -5.35 22.28
C ARG A 172 -18.69 -6.44 21.22
N LEU A 173 -17.65 -6.59 20.40
CA LEU A 173 -17.63 -7.61 19.35
C LEU A 173 -17.64 -9.00 19.99
N THR A 174 -18.49 -9.88 19.45
CA THR A 174 -18.62 -11.30 19.81
C THR A 174 -17.96 -12.18 18.76
N ALA A 175 -18.00 -13.48 18.93
CA ALA A 175 -17.49 -14.43 17.94
C ALA A 175 -18.21 -14.23 16.59
N PRO A 176 -17.47 -13.84 15.53
CA PRO A 176 -18.08 -13.53 14.23
C PRO A 176 -18.53 -14.80 13.50
N PRO A 177 -19.44 -14.66 12.51
CA PRO A 177 -19.87 -15.78 11.68
C PRO A 177 -18.70 -16.27 10.82
N ALA A 178 -18.66 -17.58 10.54
CA ALA A 178 -17.69 -18.15 9.62
C ALA A 178 -18.22 -18.16 8.17
N TYR A 179 -17.29 -18.27 7.22
CA TYR A 179 -17.58 -18.56 5.82
C TYR A 179 -16.66 -19.68 5.34
N GLY A 180 -17.26 -20.75 4.81
CA GLY A 180 -16.54 -21.91 4.29
C GLY A 180 -16.43 -23.09 5.28
N PHE A 181 -16.96 -22.94 6.50
CA PHE A 181 -17.13 -24.02 7.48
C PHE A 181 -18.25 -23.65 8.47
N ASP A 182 -18.75 -24.68 9.20
CA ASP A 182 -19.88 -24.52 10.11
C ASP A 182 -19.52 -23.75 11.39
N ASP A 183 -20.49 -23.06 11.94
CA ASP A 183 -20.33 -22.30 13.17
C ASP A 183 -19.89 -23.16 14.38
N THR A 184 -20.29 -24.44 14.41
CA THR A 184 -19.86 -25.41 15.41
C THR A 184 -18.38 -25.79 15.35
N GLN A 185 -17.70 -25.50 14.21
CA GLN A 185 -16.27 -25.77 14.03
C GLN A 185 -15.40 -24.60 14.46
N ARG A 186 -15.98 -23.42 14.73
CA ARG A 186 -15.24 -22.22 15.13
C ARG A 186 -14.45 -22.47 16.42
N ALA A 187 -13.12 -22.33 16.36
CA ALA A 187 -12.23 -22.59 17.49
C ALA A 187 -11.67 -21.30 18.11
N ALA A 188 -11.18 -20.39 17.27
CA ALA A 188 -10.65 -19.11 17.73
C ALA A 188 -11.18 -17.97 16.88
N TRP A 189 -11.28 -16.77 17.46
CA TRP A 189 -11.70 -15.59 16.72
C TRP A 189 -10.95 -14.34 17.16
N ALA A 190 -10.76 -13.45 16.23
CA ALA A 190 -10.29 -12.08 16.45
C ALA A 190 -11.14 -11.11 15.64
N ALA A 191 -11.46 -9.98 16.22
CA ALA A 191 -12.15 -8.90 15.52
C ALA A 191 -11.62 -7.56 15.99
N SER A 192 -11.51 -6.60 15.09
CA SER A 192 -11.04 -5.26 15.39
C SER A 192 -11.87 -4.21 14.69
N VAL A 193 -12.19 -3.16 15.42
CA VAL A 193 -12.81 -1.95 14.89
C VAL A 193 -11.69 -1.02 14.43
N ARG A 194 -11.77 -0.59 13.17
CA ARG A 194 -10.81 0.39 12.64
C ARG A 194 -11.42 1.77 12.81
N THR A 195 -10.88 2.55 13.74
CA THR A 195 -11.38 3.92 13.98
C THR A 195 -10.92 4.92 12.93
N GLU A 196 -9.82 4.62 12.24
CA GLU A 196 -9.31 5.40 11.11
C GLU A 196 -10.09 5.11 9.81
N ALA A 197 -10.85 4.02 9.80
CA ALA A 197 -11.65 3.57 8.68
C ALA A 197 -12.97 2.99 9.20
N PRO A 198 -14.12 3.24 8.55
CA PRO A 198 -15.40 2.71 8.99
C PRO A 198 -15.56 1.22 8.62
N VAL A 199 -14.64 0.39 9.13
CA VAL A 199 -14.58 -1.04 8.81
C VAL A 199 -14.33 -1.85 10.08
N VAL A 200 -15.09 -2.95 10.24
CA VAL A 200 -14.76 -4.00 11.19
C VAL A 200 -14.07 -5.13 10.42
N VAL A 201 -12.89 -5.53 10.86
CA VAL A 201 -12.16 -6.66 10.30
C VAL A 201 -12.18 -7.80 11.29
N TYR A 202 -12.52 -8.99 10.84
CA TYR A 202 -12.53 -10.17 11.69
C TYR A 202 -11.90 -11.39 11.03
N ALA A 203 -11.47 -12.33 11.84
CA ALA A 203 -11.04 -13.65 11.41
C ALA A 203 -11.50 -14.70 12.43
N VAL A 204 -11.88 -15.87 11.92
CA VAL A 204 -12.30 -17.04 12.71
C VAL A 204 -11.52 -18.23 12.19
N SER A 205 -10.83 -18.95 13.07
CA SER A 205 -10.10 -20.15 12.71
C SER A 205 -10.79 -21.42 13.20
N ALA A 206 -10.61 -22.48 12.43
CA ALA A 206 -11.11 -23.84 12.69
C ALA A 206 -10.04 -24.85 12.29
N PHE A 207 -10.17 -26.07 12.76
CA PHE A 207 -9.40 -27.21 12.26
C PHE A 207 -9.92 -27.64 10.87
N ALA A 208 -9.02 -27.94 9.95
CA ALA A 208 -9.39 -28.37 8.60
C ALA A 208 -10.02 -29.77 8.54
N ASP A 209 -9.87 -30.58 9.58
CA ASP A 209 -10.51 -31.90 9.68
C ASP A 209 -11.99 -31.85 10.08
N GLY A 210 -12.56 -30.66 10.28
CA GLY A 210 -13.98 -30.47 10.52
C GLY A 210 -14.43 -30.77 11.96
N ARG A 211 -13.52 -30.98 12.90
CA ARG A 211 -13.90 -31.23 14.30
C ARG A 211 -14.63 -30.05 14.93
N THR A 212 -15.65 -30.34 15.70
CA THR A 212 -16.45 -29.35 16.40
C THR A 212 -15.77 -28.86 17.69
N GLN A 213 -16.17 -27.69 18.14
CA GLN A 213 -15.71 -27.06 19.36
C GLN A 213 -16.94 -26.71 20.22
N ASP A 214 -16.80 -26.75 21.54
CA ASP A 214 -17.89 -26.36 22.47
C ASP A 214 -18.27 -24.88 22.29
N ALA A 215 -17.27 -24.01 22.17
CA ALA A 215 -17.45 -22.60 21.91
C ALA A 215 -16.17 -21.98 21.31
N PRO A 216 -16.30 -21.01 20.41
CA PRO A 216 -15.16 -20.28 19.90
C PRO A 216 -14.57 -19.36 20.99
N ARG A 217 -13.25 -19.36 21.13
CA ARG A 217 -12.55 -18.55 22.14
C ARG A 217 -11.90 -17.32 21.49
N PRO A 218 -11.82 -16.19 22.21
CA PRO A 218 -11.01 -15.05 21.75
C PRO A 218 -9.58 -15.48 21.46
N ALA A 219 -9.04 -15.05 20.32
CA ALA A 219 -7.66 -15.37 19.93
C ALA A 219 -6.65 -14.87 20.98
N GLU A 220 -6.94 -13.73 21.61
CA GLU A 220 -6.12 -13.17 22.69
C GLU A 220 -5.91 -14.14 23.86
N ASP A 221 -6.90 -14.98 24.16
CA ASP A 221 -6.77 -15.98 25.22
C ASP A 221 -5.96 -17.20 24.78
N LEU A 222 -6.00 -17.52 23.48
CA LEU A 222 -5.32 -18.69 22.93
C LEU A 222 -3.85 -18.45 22.57
N VAL A 223 -3.42 -17.17 22.50
CA VAL A 223 -2.01 -16.83 22.27
C VAL A 223 -1.20 -16.59 23.54
N LYS A 224 -1.85 -16.65 24.70
CA LYS A 224 -1.15 -16.54 26.00
C LYS A 224 -0.19 -17.71 26.17
N LYS A 225 0.92 -17.47 26.86
CA LYS A 225 1.98 -18.47 27.06
C LYS A 225 1.50 -19.72 27.83
N ASP A 226 0.52 -19.55 28.68
CA ASP A 226 -0.11 -20.57 29.52
C ASP A 226 -1.42 -21.13 28.93
N ALA A 227 -1.74 -20.73 27.67
CA ALA A 227 -2.95 -21.20 27.01
C ALA A 227 -2.90 -22.72 26.77
N THR A 228 -3.97 -23.41 27.12
CA THR A 228 -4.10 -24.86 26.99
C THR A 228 -5.22 -25.27 26.04
N GLY A 229 -5.21 -26.54 25.64
CA GLY A 229 -6.20 -27.13 24.73
C GLY A 229 -5.73 -27.19 23.28
N ALA A 230 -6.41 -28.01 22.49
CA ALA A 230 -6.03 -28.32 21.11
C ALA A 230 -5.93 -27.07 20.22
N ALA A 231 -6.88 -26.13 20.34
CA ALA A 231 -6.89 -24.89 19.55
C ALA A 231 -5.68 -23.99 19.84
N ALA A 232 -5.24 -23.88 21.11
CA ALA A 232 -4.04 -23.12 21.47
C ALA A 232 -2.77 -23.80 20.95
N GLN A 233 -2.66 -25.12 21.15
CA GLN A 233 -1.50 -25.91 20.71
C GLN A 233 -1.35 -25.92 19.17
N ALA A 234 -2.46 -25.96 18.43
CA ALA A 234 -2.44 -25.87 16.97
C ALA A 234 -2.16 -24.45 16.44
N GLY A 235 -2.13 -23.43 17.32
CA GLY A 235 -1.87 -22.06 16.92
C GLY A 235 -3.06 -21.34 16.28
N LEU A 236 -4.29 -21.85 16.41
CA LEU A 236 -5.47 -21.27 15.78
C LEU A 236 -5.74 -19.84 16.26
N GLY A 237 -5.43 -19.50 17.52
CA GLY A 237 -5.47 -18.14 18.02
C GLY A 237 -4.47 -17.21 17.30
N HIS A 238 -3.28 -17.69 17.02
CA HIS A 238 -2.28 -16.95 16.26
C HIS A 238 -2.74 -16.68 14.84
N ASP A 239 -3.31 -17.67 14.15
CA ASP A 239 -3.82 -17.53 12.80
C ASP A 239 -4.95 -16.49 12.73
N ALA A 240 -5.96 -16.58 13.58
CA ALA A 240 -7.07 -15.62 13.61
C ALA A 240 -6.59 -14.19 13.90
N LYS A 241 -5.75 -14.02 14.93
CA LYS A 241 -5.21 -12.72 15.33
C LYS A 241 -4.38 -12.09 14.21
N ALA A 242 -3.45 -12.86 13.64
CA ALA A 242 -2.53 -12.35 12.63
C ALA A 242 -3.23 -12.01 11.31
N LEU A 243 -4.18 -12.84 10.84
CA LEU A 243 -4.93 -12.52 9.64
C LEU A 243 -5.79 -11.26 9.81
N ALA A 244 -6.53 -11.14 10.91
CA ALA A 244 -7.31 -9.93 11.18
C ALA A 244 -6.44 -8.67 11.20
N ALA A 245 -5.26 -8.73 11.82
CA ALA A 245 -4.31 -7.62 11.86
C ALA A 245 -3.77 -7.29 10.46
N ARG A 246 -3.28 -8.28 9.71
CA ARG A 246 -2.72 -8.07 8.36
C ARG A 246 -3.72 -7.48 7.38
N LEU A 247 -4.95 -7.95 7.41
CA LEU A 247 -6.02 -7.41 6.57
C LEU A 247 -6.36 -5.97 6.97
N GLY A 248 -6.37 -5.66 8.26
CA GLY A 248 -6.57 -4.31 8.76
C GLY A 248 -5.45 -3.35 8.34
N ASP A 249 -4.18 -3.79 8.38
CA ASP A 249 -3.02 -3.00 7.95
C ASP A 249 -3.02 -2.78 6.43
N GLY A 250 -3.39 -3.81 5.65
CA GLY A 250 -3.59 -3.70 4.21
C GLY A 250 -4.65 -2.65 3.85
N LEU A 251 -5.78 -2.65 4.57
CA LEU A 251 -6.84 -1.66 4.40
C LEU A 251 -6.34 -0.23 4.70
N ALA A 252 -5.58 -0.04 5.77
CA ALA A 252 -5.00 1.25 6.11
C ALA A 252 -4.04 1.75 5.01
N THR A 253 -3.24 0.85 4.44
CA THR A 253 -2.35 1.16 3.31
C THR A 253 -3.12 1.59 2.07
N LEU A 254 -4.22 0.91 1.73
CA LEU A 254 -5.08 1.26 0.60
C LEU A 254 -5.83 2.58 0.80
N ALA A 255 -6.15 2.93 2.05
CA ALA A 255 -6.79 4.21 2.40
C ALA A 255 -5.81 5.39 2.36
N ALA A 256 -4.50 5.14 2.37
CA ALA A 256 -3.48 6.18 2.30
C ALA A 256 -3.59 7.02 1.01
N PRO A 257 -3.13 8.29 1.01
CA PRO A 257 -3.19 9.14 -0.18
C PRO A 257 -2.37 8.55 -1.33
N SER A 258 -2.96 8.48 -2.52
CA SER A 258 -2.28 8.09 -3.75
C SER A 258 -1.94 9.32 -4.60
N ALA A 259 -0.97 9.20 -5.51
CA ALA A 259 -0.62 10.26 -6.47
C ALA A 259 -1.85 10.71 -7.29
N THR A 260 -2.74 9.79 -7.64
CA THR A 260 -4.00 10.07 -8.36
C THR A 260 -4.94 10.98 -7.56
N ASP A 261 -5.01 10.80 -6.24
CA ASP A 261 -5.84 11.66 -5.37
C ASP A 261 -5.29 13.09 -5.29
N ALA A 262 -3.99 13.27 -5.46
CA ALA A 262 -3.34 14.59 -5.49
C ALA A 262 -3.67 15.35 -6.78
N THR A 263 -3.63 14.67 -7.93
CA THR A 263 -3.93 15.24 -9.25
C THR A 263 -5.39 15.68 -9.35
N ALA A 264 -6.33 14.88 -8.86
CA ALA A 264 -7.75 15.22 -8.84
C ALA A 264 -8.06 16.48 -8.01
N ARG A 265 -7.25 16.75 -6.98
CA ARG A 265 -7.36 17.97 -6.15
C ARG A 265 -6.73 19.22 -6.78
N ALA A 266 -5.70 19.02 -7.63
CA ALA A 266 -5.01 20.12 -8.30
C ALA A 266 -5.77 20.64 -9.52
N THR A 267 -6.78 19.92 -10.02
CA THR A 267 -7.60 20.38 -11.15
C THR A 267 -8.61 21.42 -10.64
N PRO A 268 -8.48 22.70 -11.03
CA PRO A 268 -9.45 23.71 -10.61
C PRO A 268 -10.83 23.35 -11.19
N ALA A 269 -11.87 23.47 -10.36
CA ALA A 269 -13.24 23.34 -10.84
C ALA A 269 -13.47 24.28 -12.05
N PRO A 270 -14.12 23.82 -13.12
CA PRO A 270 -14.43 24.68 -14.25
C PRO A 270 -15.25 25.87 -13.72
N LYS A 271 -14.72 27.08 -13.93
CA LYS A 271 -15.43 28.32 -13.62
C LYS A 271 -16.75 28.30 -14.36
N ALA A 272 -17.85 28.22 -13.63
CA ALA A 272 -19.18 28.36 -14.22
C ALA A 272 -19.21 29.66 -15.01
N ALA A 273 -19.36 29.55 -16.32
CA ALA A 273 -19.63 30.69 -17.19
C ALA A 273 -21.00 31.28 -16.79
N ARG A 274 -21.01 32.54 -16.41
CA ARG A 274 -22.23 33.33 -16.22
C ARG A 274 -22.69 33.83 -17.59
#